data_4171e5fd3b65696b7363bb1e63cc33ab
#
_entry.id   4171e5fd3b65696b7363bb1e63cc33ab
#
_cell.length_a   1.000
_cell.length_b   1.000
_cell.length_c   1.000
_cell.angle_alpha   90.00
_cell.angle_beta   90.00
_cell.angle_gamma   90.00
#
_symmetry.space_group_name_H-M   'P 1'
#
loop_
_entity.id
_entity.type
_entity.pdbx_description
1 polymer ?
#
loop_
_entity_poly.entity_id
_entity_poly.type
_entity_poly.pdbx_seq_one_letter_code
_entity_poly.pdbx_strand_id
1 'polypeptide(L)'
;LMKGINDCSWDEFNYALRVGVTAPFYLTKLFLPYFAPGAAIVNISSSRDRMSQPQTESYTAAKGGITALIHALAVSLAGRVRVNSILPGWPTLISGCIAALTQRSIPQAGGDASRYRQYGALSLL
;
A
#
# COMPACT_ATOMS: atom_id res chain seq x y z
N LEU A 1 15.46 6.00 -3.88
CA LEU A 1 16.82 5.52 -3.72
C LEU A 1 16.99 4.26 -4.57
N MET A 2 17.90 4.28 -5.51
CA MET A 2 18.20 3.17 -6.43
C MET A 2 19.64 2.74 -6.14
N LYS A 3 19.80 1.87 -5.15
CA LYS A 3 21.09 1.30 -4.75
C LYS A 3 20.92 -0.18 -4.48
N GLY A 4 21.85 -0.99 -4.95
CA GLY A 4 21.88 -2.43 -4.72
C GLY A 4 22.30 -2.80 -3.29
N ILE A 5 22.19 -4.07 -3.00
CA ILE A 5 22.47 -4.62 -1.66
C ILE A 5 23.87 -4.32 -1.15
N ASN A 6 24.85 -4.20 -2.05
CA ASN A 6 26.24 -3.92 -1.67
C ASN A 6 26.49 -2.43 -1.35
N ASP A 7 25.68 -1.53 -1.89
CA ASP A 7 25.93 -0.09 -1.86
C ASP A 7 24.93 0.68 -0.99
N CYS A 8 23.80 0.05 -0.66
CA CYS A 8 22.76 0.64 0.16
C CYS A 8 23.13 0.52 1.64
N SER A 9 23.40 1.64 2.30
CA SER A 9 23.64 1.64 3.74
C SER A 9 22.36 1.32 4.53
N TRP A 10 22.56 0.90 5.78
CA TRP A 10 21.44 0.68 6.71
C TRP A 10 20.55 1.91 6.89
N ASP A 11 21.14 3.08 6.99
CA ASP A 11 20.40 4.33 7.16
C ASP A 11 19.60 4.71 5.91
N GLU A 12 20.17 4.49 4.74
CA GLU A 12 19.48 4.72 3.47
C GLU A 12 18.29 3.77 3.28
N PHE A 13 18.46 2.50 3.63
CA PHE A 13 17.38 1.52 3.61
C PHE A 13 16.25 1.93 4.55
N ASN A 14 16.59 2.27 5.81
CA ASN A 14 15.60 2.72 6.78
C ASN A 14 14.96 4.06 6.41
N TYR A 15 15.69 4.96 5.77
CA TYR A 15 15.12 6.19 5.25
C TYR A 15 14.04 5.92 4.21
N ALA A 16 14.27 4.99 3.29
CA ALA A 16 13.27 4.60 2.30
C ALA A 16 12.00 4.04 2.96
N LEU A 17 12.14 3.20 4.00
CA LEU A 17 11.01 2.67 4.77
C LEU A 17 10.30 3.77 5.57
N ARG A 18 11.04 4.67 6.18
CA ARG A 18 10.44 5.80 6.93
C ARG A 18 9.57 6.67 6.03
N VAL A 19 10.07 7.03 4.86
CA VAL A 19 9.31 7.85 3.91
C VAL A 19 8.17 7.06 3.27
N GLY A 20 8.42 5.82 2.87
CA GLY A 20 7.47 5.04 2.09
C GLY A 20 6.38 4.33 2.89
N VAL A 21 6.62 4.06 4.18
CA VAL A 21 5.69 3.29 5.03
C VAL A 21 5.34 4.03 6.31
N THR A 22 6.36 4.41 7.09
CA THR A 22 6.15 4.99 8.42
C THR A 22 5.44 6.33 8.35
N ALA A 23 5.84 7.20 7.43
CA ALA A 23 5.23 8.52 7.29
C ALA A 23 3.74 8.45 6.88
N PRO A 24 3.32 7.67 5.87
CA PRO A 24 1.90 7.47 5.57
C PRO A 24 1.09 6.94 6.75
N PHE A 25 1.64 6.00 7.52
CA PHE A 25 0.99 5.51 8.74
C PHE A 25 0.77 6.62 9.78
N TYR A 26 1.83 7.38 10.08
CA TYR A 26 1.72 8.46 11.07
C TYR A 26 0.82 9.59 10.60
N LEU A 27 0.86 9.97 9.33
CA LEU A 27 -0.07 10.94 8.77
C LEU A 27 -1.51 10.47 8.93
N THR A 28 -1.80 9.23 8.59
CA THR A 28 -3.14 8.64 8.79
C THR A 28 -3.56 8.72 10.26
N LYS A 29 -2.67 8.34 11.20
CA LYS A 29 -2.92 8.41 12.64
C LYS A 29 -3.21 9.84 13.10
N LEU A 30 -2.43 10.81 12.68
CA LEU A 30 -2.57 12.21 13.09
C LEU A 30 -3.86 12.83 12.55
N PHE A 31 -4.25 12.50 11.32
CA PHE A 31 -5.47 13.03 10.70
C PHE A 31 -6.73 12.26 11.07
N LEU A 32 -6.61 11.09 11.71
CA LEU A 32 -7.75 10.24 12.04
C LEU A 32 -8.91 10.96 12.77
N PRO A 33 -8.66 11.88 13.73
CA PRO A 33 -9.73 12.63 14.39
C PRO A 33 -10.45 13.64 13.49
N TYR A 34 -9.83 14.03 12.38
CA TYR A 34 -10.29 15.11 11.50
C TYR A 34 -10.95 14.61 10.22
N PHE A 35 -11.01 13.30 9.99
CA PHE A 35 -11.67 12.77 8.82
C PHE A 35 -13.19 12.99 8.88
N ALA A 36 -13.71 13.68 7.88
CA ALA A 36 -15.13 13.84 7.68
C ALA A 36 -15.80 12.50 7.30
N PRO A 37 -17.13 12.35 7.50
CA PRO A 37 -17.86 11.21 6.96
C PRO A 37 -17.63 11.05 5.46
N GLY A 38 -17.29 9.82 5.03
CA GLY A 38 -17.01 9.52 3.61
C GLY A 38 -15.61 9.88 3.14
N ALA A 39 -14.73 10.33 4.02
CA ALA A 39 -13.33 10.61 3.69
C ALA A 39 -12.63 9.43 3.00
N ALA A 40 -11.61 9.75 2.22
CA ALA A 40 -10.81 8.76 1.53
C ALA A 40 -9.31 9.06 1.66
N ILE A 41 -8.53 8.00 1.80
CA ILE A 41 -7.07 8.03 1.73
C ILE A 41 -6.67 7.36 0.41
N VAL A 42 -5.82 8.02 -0.36
CA VAL A 42 -5.22 7.45 -1.56
C VAL A 42 -3.70 7.51 -1.42
N ASN A 43 -3.06 6.37 -1.38
CA ASN A 43 -1.60 6.25 -1.35
C ASN A 43 -1.06 5.94 -2.73
N ILE A 44 0.12 6.45 -3.04
CA ILE A 44 0.81 6.16 -4.29
C ILE A 44 1.86 5.08 -4.04
N SER A 45 1.53 3.86 -4.44
CA SER A 45 2.46 2.74 -4.44
C SER A 45 3.24 2.68 -5.76
N SER A 46 3.50 1.52 -6.29
CA SER A 46 4.15 1.29 -7.57
C SER A 46 3.91 -0.15 -8.02
N SER A 47 4.01 -0.43 -9.31
CA SER A 47 4.12 -1.80 -9.82
C SER A 47 5.33 -2.56 -9.24
N ARG A 48 6.29 -1.81 -8.65
CA ARG A 48 7.46 -2.37 -7.94
C ARG A 48 7.11 -3.05 -6.62
N ASP A 49 5.88 -2.97 -6.15
CA ASP A 49 5.43 -3.76 -5.02
C ASP A 49 5.38 -5.27 -5.33
N ARG A 50 5.32 -5.63 -6.62
CA ARG A 50 5.25 -7.01 -7.13
C ARG A 50 6.33 -7.37 -8.15
N MET A 51 6.90 -6.36 -8.82
CA MET A 51 7.94 -6.55 -9.84
C MET A 51 9.16 -5.73 -9.46
N SER A 52 10.30 -6.38 -9.28
CA SER A 52 11.55 -5.72 -8.92
C SER A 52 12.48 -5.55 -10.14
N GLN A 53 13.44 -4.67 -10.00
CA GLN A 53 14.61 -4.57 -10.86
C GLN A 53 15.86 -4.61 -9.98
N PRO A 54 17.01 -4.93 -10.53
CA PRO A 54 18.27 -4.81 -9.80
C PRO A 54 18.41 -3.42 -9.17
N GLN A 55 19.01 -3.35 -7.99
CA GLN A 55 19.30 -2.11 -7.25
C GLN A 55 18.04 -1.34 -6.78
N THR A 56 16.94 -2.04 -6.52
CA THR A 56 15.69 -1.43 -6.04
C THR A 56 15.18 -1.98 -4.72
N GLU A 57 16.03 -2.67 -3.96
CA GLU A 57 15.63 -3.45 -2.77
C GLU A 57 14.90 -2.57 -1.74
N SER A 58 15.48 -1.43 -1.38
CA SER A 58 14.86 -0.50 -0.41
C SER A 58 13.56 0.13 -0.95
N TYR A 59 13.54 0.47 -2.23
CA TYR A 59 12.36 1.02 -2.88
C TYR A 59 11.23 -0.01 -2.99
N THR A 60 11.57 -1.24 -3.44
CA THR A 60 10.61 -2.35 -3.53
C THR A 60 10.06 -2.71 -2.16
N ALA A 61 10.92 -2.78 -1.13
CA ALA A 61 10.48 -3.02 0.25
C ALA A 61 9.50 -1.94 0.74
N ALA A 62 9.79 -0.67 0.46
CA ALA A 62 8.91 0.44 0.83
C ALA A 62 7.57 0.39 0.07
N LYS A 63 7.59 0.09 -1.22
CA LYS A 63 6.37 0.02 -2.04
C LYS A 63 5.53 -1.22 -1.75
N GLY A 64 6.14 -2.36 -1.45
CA GLY A 64 5.44 -3.53 -0.91
C GLY A 64 4.86 -3.26 0.47
N GLY A 65 5.65 -2.61 1.33
CA GLY A 65 5.21 -2.23 2.68
C GLY A 65 4.01 -1.30 2.70
N ILE A 66 3.96 -0.27 1.83
CA ILE A 66 2.80 0.63 1.76
C ILE A 66 1.57 -0.10 1.20
N THR A 67 1.72 -1.01 0.24
CA THR A 67 0.61 -1.80 -0.28
C THR A 67 0.01 -2.68 0.82
N ALA A 68 0.84 -3.35 1.62
CA ALA A 68 0.39 -4.12 2.77
C ALA A 68 -0.28 -3.25 3.86
N LEU A 69 0.30 -2.07 4.15
CA LEU A 69 -0.27 -1.11 5.10
C LEU A 69 -1.66 -0.64 4.68
N ILE A 70 -1.87 -0.34 3.40
CA ILE A 70 -3.16 0.08 2.85
C ILE A 70 -4.23 -0.98 3.10
N HIS A 71 -3.91 -2.25 2.92
CA HIS A 71 -4.79 -3.37 3.25
C HIS A 71 -5.22 -3.35 4.72
N ALA A 72 -4.25 -3.25 5.62
CA ALA A 72 -4.49 -3.21 7.06
C ALA A 72 -5.34 -1.99 7.47
N LEU A 73 -5.02 -0.81 6.91
CA LEU A 73 -5.78 0.42 7.17
C LEU A 73 -7.21 0.35 6.63
N ALA A 74 -7.42 -0.24 5.45
CA ALA A 74 -8.75 -0.41 4.87
C ALA A 74 -9.66 -1.27 5.76
N VAL A 75 -9.10 -2.33 6.37
CA VAL A 75 -9.82 -3.16 7.34
C VAL A 75 -10.07 -2.40 8.65
N SER A 76 -9.04 -1.76 9.20
CA SER A 76 -9.13 -1.06 10.49
C SER A 76 -10.03 0.16 10.47
N LEU A 77 -10.16 0.82 9.32
CA LEU A 77 -10.94 2.05 9.14
C LEU A 77 -12.26 1.81 8.39
N ALA A 78 -12.63 0.54 8.20
CA ALA A 78 -13.85 0.17 7.50
C ALA A 78 -15.08 0.89 8.08
N GLY A 79 -15.93 1.43 7.20
CA GLY A 79 -17.12 2.21 7.58
C GLY A 79 -16.86 3.66 7.99
N ARG A 80 -15.59 4.06 8.20
CA ARG A 80 -15.23 5.46 8.53
C ARG A 80 -14.48 6.14 7.37
N VAL A 81 -13.45 5.49 6.85
CA VAL A 81 -12.58 6.06 5.82
C VAL A 81 -12.32 4.99 4.77
N ARG A 82 -12.42 5.36 3.51
CA ARG A 82 -12.03 4.50 2.40
C ARG A 82 -10.51 4.61 2.19
N VAL A 83 -9.83 3.49 2.06
CA VAL A 83 -8.37 3.48 1.86
C VAL A 83 -8.06 2.74 0.57
N ASN A 84 -7.36 3.40 -0.34
CA ASN A 84 -7.01 2.89 -1.65
C ASN A 84 -5.56 3.21 -2.01
N SER A 85 -5.06 2.56 -3.05
CA SER A 85 -3.77 2.90 -3.66
C SER A 85 -3.84 2.99 -5.18
N ILE A 86 -2.93 3.78 -5.72
CA ILE A 86 -2.63 3.83 -7.14
C ILE A 86 -1.23 3.23 -7.30
N LEU A 87 -1.09 2.31 -8.25
CA LEU A 87 0.16 1.61 -8.53
C LEU A 87 0.65 1.99 -9.95
N PRO A 88 1.30 3.14 -10.12
CA PRO A 88 1.87 3.49 -11.40
C PRO A 88 2.94 2.48 -11.79
N GLY A 89 2.90 2.04 -13.05
CA GLY A 89 3.94 1.24 -13.68
C GLY A 89 4.68 2.05 -14.74
N TRP A 90 5.81 1.55 -15.22
CA TRP A 90 6.40 2.07 -16.45
C TRP A 90 5.43 1.81 -17.59
N PRO A 91 5.01 2.81 -18.35
CA PRO A 91 4.27 2.55 -19.55
C PRO A 91 5.22 1.86 -20.54
N THR A 92 5.06 0.56 -20.70
CA THR A 92 5.40 -0.03 -22.00
C THR A 92 4.50 0.63 -23.02
N LEU A 93 5.03 1.04 -24.14
CA LEU A 93 4.40 1.84 -25.20
C LEU A 93 3.04 1.34 -25.75
N ILE A 94 2.42 0.32 -25.15
CA ILE A 94 1.22 -0.35 -25.65
C ILE A 94 0.03 -0.34 -24.66
N SER A 95 0.21 0.01 -23.40
CA SER A 95 -0.96 0.08 -22.50
C SER A 95 -0.72 1.06 -21.36
N GLY A 96 -1.30 2.24 -21.50
CA GLY A 96 -1.48 3.18 -20.39
C GLY A 96 -2.45 2.62 -19.35
N CYS A 97 -2.08 1.58 -18.64
CA CYS A 97 -2.91 1.01 -17.60
C CYS A 97 -2.43 1.52 -16.24
N ILE A 98 -3.11 2.54 -15.74
CA ILE A 98 -3.10 2.84 -14.32
C ILE A 98 -3.93 1.74 -13.67
N ALA A 99 -3.28 0.72 -13.10
CA ALA A 99 -3.98 -0.27 -12.31
C ALA A 99 -4.40 0.37 -10.98
N ALA A 100 -5.62 0.86 -10.92
CA ALA A 100 -6.26 1.26 -9.69
C ALA A 100 -6.81 0.01 -9.00
N LEU A 101 -6.17 -0.44 -7.92
CA LEU A 101 -6.79 -1.42 -7.04
C LEU A 101 -7.83 -0.68 -6.19
N THR A 102 -9.05 -0.63 -6.71
CA THR A 102 -10.19 -0.17 -5.93
C THR A 102 -10.59 -1.30 -5.00
N GLN A 103 -10.19 -1.24 -3.74
CA GLN A 103 -10.81 -2.11 -2.74
C GLN A 103 -12.26 -1.65 -2.58
N ARG A 104 -13.19 -2.50 -3.00
CA ARG A 104 -14.61 -2.33 -2.69
C ARG A 104 -14.74 -2.27 -1.16
N SER A 105 -15.46 -1.27 -0.68
CA SER A 105 -15.85 -1.18 0.72
C SER A 105 -16.41 -2.53 1.17
N ILE A 106 -15.75 -3.17 2.13
CA ILE A 106 -16.27 -4.37 2.76
C ILE A 106 -17.52 -3.92 3.53
N PRO A 107 -18.72 -4.46 3.24
CA PRO A 107 -19.89 -4.14 4.05
C PRO A 107 -19.60 -4.51 5.49
N GLN A 108 -20.02 -3.67 6.43
CA GLN A 108 -19.96 -3.98 7.85
C GLN A 108 -20.77 -5.26 8.12
N ALA A 109 -20.11 -6.38 8.20
CA ALA A 109 -20.70 -7.60 8.74
C ALA A 109 -20.25 -7.71 10.18
N GLY A 110 -21.22 -7.72 11.08
CA GLY A 110 -20.98 -7.99 12.51
C GLY A 110 -20.09 -9.20 12.72
N GLY A 111 -19.17 -9.07 13.62
CA GLY A 111 -18.09 -9.90 14.09
C GLY A 111 -18.16 -11.42 13.96
N ASP A 112 -18.04 -11.94 12.74
CA ASP A 112 -17.75 -13.36 12.55
C ASP A 112 -16.43 -13.52 11.78
N ALA A 113 -15.40 -13.93 12.49
CA ALA A 113 -14.08 -14.19 11.97
C ALA A 113 -14.03 -15.28 10.87
N SER A 114 -15.08 -16.09 10.73
CA SER A 114 -15.16 -17.15 9.71
C SER A 114 -15.23 -16.60 8.29
N ARG A 115 -15.70 -15.36 8.10
CA ARG A 115 -15.82 -14.71 6.79
C ARG A 115 -14.49 -14.24 6.22
N TYR A 116 -13.42 -14.13 7.00
CA TYR A 116 -12.11 -13.68 6.53
C TYR A 116 -11.34 -14.77 5.78
N ARG A 117 -11.72 -16.04 5.87
CA ARG A 117 -11.07 -17.15 5.15
C ARG A 117 -11.26 -17.09 3.63
N GLN A 118 -12.25 -16.38 3.15
CA GLN A 118 -12.58 -16.33 1.72
C GLN A 118 -11.70 -15.33 0.93
N TYR A 119 -10.99 -14.44 1.60
CA TYR A 119 -10.16 -13.42 0.97
C TYR A 119 -8.67 -13.79 0.88
N GLY A 120 -8.26 -14.88 1.53
CA GLY A 120 -6.89 -15.39 1.50
C GLY A 120 -6.50 -16.16 0.23
N ALA A 121 -7.46 -16.46 -0.64
CA ALA A 121 -7.23 -17.35 -1.79
C ALA A 121 -7.03 -16.64 -3.14
N LEU A 122 -6.98 -15.30 -3.17
CA LEU A 122 -6.93 -14.54 -4.42
C LEU A 122 -5.59 -13.83 -4.69
N SER A 123 -4.51 -14.23 -4.03
CA SER A 123 -3.21 -13.57 -4.21
C SER A 123 -2.05 -14.46 -4.61
N LEU A 124 -2.31 -15.55 -5.34
CA LEU A 124 -1.24 -16.33 -5.98
C LEU A 124 -1.72 -16.86 -7.34
N LEU A 125 -1.78 -15.99 -8.33
CA LEU A 125 -1.60 -16.31 -9.76
C LEU A 125 -1.05 -15.09 -10.45
#